data_6e476a5f38a06656bef66b5ec8723368
#
_entry.id   6e476a5f38a06656bef66b5ec8723368
#
_cell.length_a   1.000
_cell.length_b   1.000
_cell.length_c   1.000
_cell.angle_alpha   90.00
_cell.angle_beta   90.00
_cell.angle_gamma   90.00
#
_symmetry.space_group_name_H-M   'P 1'
#
loop_
_entity.id
_entity.type
_entity.pdbx_description
1 polymer ?
#
loop_
_entity_poly.entity_id
_entity_poly.type
_entity_poly.pdbx_seq_one_letter_code
_entity_poly.pdbx_strand_id
1 'polypeptide(L)'
;MRQTLTRNHGLAAMLKRRWWIFPIVLLLVAAALVFRALSAPLAVSASVADGDHAVVRSSTVALRFNQDMDVASVTRGFHIIPAVPYTVVVKSPRSFEFHPQLAPDTAYRIQVIGARKGVGFGSENYSVAFRTEPAPKVAGATFNDAPLADGQQAVALRGNLKVAFSQPMDPARTPILLDGAAVDAKNITWDAMGQSATLAVTLSHSRTHTLLVPKTAMNRKQDLAVASWTIGFSTVVQVPSAGSTTRIGTSSAPIIIQIENSSQPTVRPQTGMQQADMIYEYISEFGIPRLSAVYWHVPTSLIGPVRSCRLITLQLEQMYRGMIYCSGANDYVLGQVWKWPNVVYDYAYMYSFMYRASDRSAPHNVIARPDQITMHTAQANLPALNYDIAPAHPDVPLPGATPATSVSIPQHGAVWRYDANSHEYRKWQDGAPFSNVGTGQVHAKNLIIEHVQSRLDLNPANTGVHHTYNTEYYELAGEGTADIYSDGGMIHATWKHPNRDLPVVYYDASGNPVDLNTGLTWVHVIGSDQ
;
A
#
# COMPACT_ATOMS: atom_id res chain seq x y z
N MET A 1 63.72 -52.63 -101.01
CA MET A 1 63.77 -53.88 -100.22
C MET A 1 62.71 -53.89 -99.19
N ARG A 2 61.67 -54.60 -99.45
CA ARG A 2 60.89 -55.51 -98.62
C ARG A 2 61.08 -55.32 -97.11
N GLN A 3 60.11 -55.26 -96.18
CA GLN A 3 58.87 -56.00 -95.85
C GLN A 3 58.41 -55.40 -94.51
N THR A 4 57.27 -55.56 -93.96
CA THR A 4 56.03 -56.34 -94.03
C THR A 4 54.98 -55.71 -93.09
N LEU A 5 53.76 -55.74 -93.56
CA LEU A 5 52.59 -55.49 -92.79
C LEU A 5 52.31 -56.68 -91.84
N THR A 6 52.09 -56.44 -90.54
CA THR A 6 51.34 -57.37 -89.70
C THR A 6 50.10 -56.67 -89.09
N ARG A 7 48.96 -57.27 -89.39
CA ARG A 7 47.59 -56.97 -89.01
C ARG A 7 47.37 -57.16 -87.56
N ASN A 8 46.91 -56.12 -86.89
CA ASN A 8 46.30 -56.24 -85.58
C ASN A 8 44.77 -56.46 -85.69
N HIS A 9 44.36 -57.70 -85.85
CA HIS A 9 42.94 -58.13 -85.85
C HIS A 9 42.60 -58.92 -84.54
N GLY A 10 42.86 -58.35 -83.35
CA GLY A 10 42.59 -59.07 -82.09
C GLY A 10 41.64 -58.40 -81.06
N LEU A 11 41.53 -57.10 -81.09
CA LEU A 11 40.78 -56.38 -80.05
C LEU A 11 39.28 -56.13 -80.37
N ALA A 12 38.89 -56.04 -81.63
CA ALA A 12 37.48 -55.74 -81.99
C ALA A 12 36.54 -56.95 -81.86
N ALA A 13 37.08 -58.17 -81.89
CA ALA A 13 36.26 -59.41 -81.72
C ALA A 13 35.98 -59.79 -80.28
N MET A 14 36.75 -59.32 -79.25
CA MET A 14 36.51 -59.56 -77.87
C MET A 14 35.46 -58.63 -77.27
N LEU A 15 35.28 -57.44 -77.77
CA LEU A 15 34.28 -56.46 -77.30
C LEU A 15 32.84 -56.83 -77.71
N LYS A 16 32.63 -57.46 -78.87
CA LYS A 16 31.28 -57.84 -79.32
C LYS A 16 30.67 -59.02 -78.62
N ARG A 17 31.44 -59.82 -77.86
CA ARG A 17 30.95 -61.04 -77.25
C ARG A 17 30.49 -60.84 -75.76
N ARG A 18 30.67 -59.62 -75.22
CA ARG A 18 30.29 -59.30 -73.78
C ARG A 18 29.36 -58.10 -73.68
N TRP A 19 28.67 -57.65 -74.66
CA TRP A 19 27.76 -56.53 -74.69
C TRP A 19 26.61 -56.70 -73.68
N TRP A 20 26.22 -57.94 -73.37
CA TRP A 20 25.21 -58.26 -72.38
C TRP A 20 25.70 -57.99 -70.96
N ILE A 21 26.99 -57.88 -70.67
CA ILE A 21 27.54 -57.56 -69.37
C ILE A 21 27.31 -56.07 -68.98
N PHE A 22 27.37 -55.18 -69.98
CA PHE A 22 27.18 -53.76 -69.78
C PHE A 22 25.83 -53.42 -69.13
N PRO A 23 24.69 -53.92 -69.62
CA PRO A 23 23.41 -53.61 -69.01
C PRO A 23 23.28 -54.25 -67.58
N ILE A 24 23.92 -55.41 -67.32
CA ILE A 24 23.94 -56.02 -66.03
C ILE A 24 24.79 -55.21 -65.05
N VAL A 25 25.96 -54.76 -65.46
CA VAL A 25 26.79 -53.88 -64.62
C VAL A 25 26.10 -52.57 -64.38
N LEU A 26 25.43 -51.99 -65.36
CA LEU A 26 24.64 -50.75 -65.21
C LEU A 26 23.47 -50.97 -64.28
N LEU A 27 22.78 -52.11 -64.41
CA LEU A 27 21.69 -52.49 -63.44
C LEU A 27 22.23 -52.73 -62.05
N LEU A 28 23.36 -53.38 -61.84
CA LEU A 28 24.00 -53.60 -60.56
C LEU A 28 24.48 -52.28 -59.92
N VAL A 29 25.07 -51.39 -60.75
CA VAL A 29 25.45 -50.05 -60.27
C VAL A 29 24.22 -49.23 -59.93
N ALA A 30 23.18 -49.25 -60.75
CA ALA A 30 21.92 -48.60 -60.48
C ALA A 30 21.25 -49.16 -59.17
N ALA A 31 21.24 -50.51 -59.04
CA ALA A 31 20.74 -51.20 -57.83
C ALA A 31 21.59 -50.85 -56.60
N ALA A 32 22.92 -50.78 -56.75
CA ALA A 32 23.82 -50.37 -55.67
C ALA A 32 23.61 -48.88 -55.27
N LEU A 33 23.41 -48.02 -56.26
CA LEU A 33 23.09 -46.61 -56.00
C LEU A 33 21.73 -46.42 -55.35
N VAL A 34 20.72 -47.18 -55.83
CA VAL A 34 19.38 -47.22 -55.19
C VAL A 34 19.46 -47.79 -53.79
N PHE A 35 20.17 -48.92 -53.59
CA PHE A 35 20.37 -49.51 -52.28
C PHE A 35 21.11 -48.55 -51.35
N ARG A 36 22.14 -47.84 -51.82
CA ARG A 36 22.87 -46.83 -51.04
C ARG A 36 21.97 -45.66 -50.68
N ALA A 37 21.12 -45.18 -51.61
CA ALA A 37 20.14 -44.11 -51.33
C ALA A 37 19.07 -44.55 -50.31
N LEU A 38 18.55 -45.77 -50.44
CA LEU A 38 17.58 -46.36 -49.53
C LEU A 38 18.15 -46.68 -48.13
N SER A 39 19.47 -46.99 -48.07
CA SER A 39 20.21 -47.31 -46.84
C SER A 39 20.91 -46.10 -46.23
N ALA A 40 20.86 -44.93 -46.85
CA ALA A 40 21.49 -43.72 -46.29
C ALA A 40 21.01 -43.46 -44.88
N PRO A 41 21.91 -43.10 -43.93
CA PRO A 41 21.51 -42.83 -42.56
C PRO A 41 20.51 -41.68 -42.45
N LEU A 42 19.54 -41.82 -41.59
CA LEU A 42 18.57 -40.77 -41.29
C LEU A 42 19.23 -39.75 -40.35
N ALA A 43 19.19 -38.48 -40.75
CA ALA A 43 19.59 -37.39 -39.90
C ALA A 43 18.37 -36.50 -39.59
N VAL A 44 18.25 -36.14 -38.32
CA VAL A 44 17.18 -35.31 -37.79
C VAL A 44 17.79 -34.11 -37.07
N SER A 45 17.21 -32.93 -37.28
CA SER A 45 17.52 -31.73 -36.50
C SER A 45 16.24 -31.17 -35.87
N ALA A 46 16.32 -30.69 -34.64
CA ALA A 46 15.26 -29.97 -33.98
C ALA A 46 15.58 -28.48 -33.89
N SER A 47 14.56 -27.65 -33.85
CA SER A 47 14.71 -26.21 -33.59
C SER A 47 15.12 -25.89 -32.14
N VAL A 48 14.94 -26.81 -31.20
CA VAL A 48 15.45 -26.75 -29.85
C VAL A 48 16.73 -27.57 -29.74
N ALA A 49 17.78 -27.03 -29.11
CA ALA A 49 19.03 -27.71 -28.92
C ALA A 49 18.96 -28.68 -27.71
N ASP A 50 19.72 -29.78 -27.81
CA ASP A 50 19.85 -30.69 -26.67
C ASP A 50 20.60 -29.99 -25.52
N GLY A 51 20.04 -30.05 -24.31
CA GLY A 51 20.58 -29.35 -23.14
C GLY A 51 20.26 -27.85 -23.07
N ASP A 52 19.41 -27.30 -23.95
CA ASP A 52 19.01 -25.91 -23.87
C ASP A 52 18.21 -25.66 -22.56
N HIS A 53 18.58 -24.60 -21.81
CA HIS A 53 17.97 -24.22 -20.53
C HIS A 53 17.14 -22.93 -20.63
N ALA A 54 16.92 -22.38 -21.82
CA ALA A 54 16.27 -21.09 -22.03
C ALA A 54 15.24 -21.12 -23.16
N VAL A 55 14.54 -22.24 -23.32
CA VAL A 55 13.52 -22.39 -24.35
C VAL A 55 12.27 -21.60 -23.98
N VAL A 56 11.86 -20.68 -24.86
CA VAL A 56 10.63 -19.89 -24.67
C VAL A 56 9.41 -20.82 -24.72
N ARG A 57 8.45 -20.63 -23.83
CA ARG A 57 7.26 -21.50 -23.72
C ARG A 57 6.38 -21.53 -24.98
N SER A 58 6.38 -20.46 -25.73
CA SER A 58 5.67 -20.36 -27.01
C SER A 58 6.44 -20.95 -28.18
N SER A 59 7.62 -21.58 -27.94
CA SER A 59 8.46 -22.12 -28.99
C SER A 59 7.76 -23.26 -29.73
N THR A 60 7.82 -23.19 -31.06
CA THR A 60 7.49 -24.32 -31.92
C THR A 60 8.67 -25.28 -31.98
N VAL A 61 8.42 -26.55 -31.75
CA VAL A 61 9.42 -27.60 -31.96
C VAL A 61 9.34 -28.04 -33.42
N ALA A 62 10.25 -27.54 -34.22
CA ALA A 62 10.36 -27.97 -35.62
C ALA A 62 11.37 -29.11 -35.76
N LEU A 63 10.93 -30.23 -36.32
CA LEU A 63 11.78 -31.35 -36.69
C LEU A 63 12.01 -31.36 -38.20
N ARG A 64 13.25 -31.45 -38.63
CA ARG A 64 13.65 -31.54 -40.04
C ARG A 64 14.46 -32.80 -40.27
N PHE A 65 14.02 -33.56 -41.25
CA PHE A 65 14.63 -34.79 -41.69
C PHE A 65 15.37 -34.57 -43.03
N ASN A 66 16.49 -35.28 -43.22
CA ASN A 66 17.25 -35.24 -44.44
C ASN A 66 16.61 -36.05 -45.58
N GLN A 67 15.58 -36.83 -45.28
CA GLN A 67 14.82 -37.67 -46.22
C GLN A 67 13.33 -37.55 -46.05
N ASP A 68 12.52 -37.95 -47.03
CA ASP A 68 11.07 -38.02 -46.89
C ASP A 68 10.67 -39.12 -45.92
N MET A 69 9.81 -38.76 -44.98
CA MET A 69 9.33 -39.63 -43.91
C MET A 69 7.90 -40.10 -44.15
N ASP A 70 7.55 -41.27 -43.63
CA ASP A 70 6.13 -41.61 -43.43
C ASP A 70 5.54 -40.71 -42.35
N VAL A 71 4.71 -39.79 -42.80
CA VAL A 71 4.07 -38.74 -41.98
C VAL A 71 3.36 -39.36 -40.76
N ALA A 72 2.63 -40.48 -40.96
CA ALA A 72 1.90 -41.16 -39.90
C ALA A 72 2.83 -41.75 -38.84
N SER A 73 4.03 -42.23 -39.24
CA SER A 73 5.00 -42.77 -38.25
C SER A 73 5.62 -41.67 -37.40
N VAL A 74 5.93 -40.50 -37.96
CA VAL A 74 6.51 -39.37 -37.22
C VAL A 74 5.47 -38.77 -36.28
N THR A 75 4.24 -38.53 -36.74
CA THR A 75 3.18 -37.92 -35.90
C THR A 75 2.73 -38.84 -34.76
N ARG A 76 2.65 -40.16 -35.00
CA ARG A 76 2.34 -41.15 -33.94
C ARG A 76 3.51 -41.40 -32.97
N GLY A 77 4.72 -41.31 -33.52
CA GLY A 77 5.94 -41.54 -32.74
C GLY A 77 6.40 -40.37 -31.90
N PHE A 78 5.81 -39.18 -32.09
CA PHE A 78 6.16 -38.01 -31.32
C PHE A 78 5.61 -38.07 -29.90
N HIS A 79 6.48 -37.94 -28.93
CA HIS A 79 6.17 -37.91 -27.50
C HIS A 79 6.90 -36.75 -26.86
N ILE A 80 6.23 -36.05 -25.94
CA ILE A 80 6.84 -35.06 -25.07
C ILE A 80 6.65 -35.48 -23.59
N ILE A 81 7.71 -35.43 -22.80
CA ILE A 81 7.75 -35.85 -21.42
C ILE A 81 8.28 -34.72 -20.55
N PRO A 82 7.54 -34.26 -19.52
CA PRO A 82 6.17 -34.64 -19.16
C PRO A 82 5.16 -34.36 -20.27
N ALA A 83 4.09 -35.14 -20.34
CA ALA A 83 3.08 -35.02 -21.37
C ALA A 83 2.33 -33.69 -21.27
N VAL A 84 2.21 -33.00 -22.39
CA VAL A 84 1.43 -31.77 -22.55
C VAL A 84 0.62 -31.82 -23.85
N PRO A 85 -0.51 -31.10 -23.94
CA PRO A 85 -1.23 -30.95 -25.20
C PRO A 85 -0.33 -30.28 -26.26
N TYR A 86 -0.45 -30.75 -27.50
CA TYR A 86 0.21 -30.13 -28.64
C TYR A 86 -0.64 -30.25 -29.91
N THR A 87 -0.41 -29.37 -30.87
CA THR A 87 -0.89 -29.51 -32.23
C THR A 87 0.29 -29.76 -33.15
N VAL A 88 0.05 -30.42 -34.29
CA VAL A 88 1.07 -30.68 -35.29
C VAL A 88 0.69 -30.07 -36.64
N VAL A 89 1.67 -29.43 -37.28
CA VAL A 89 1.57 -28.92 -38.67
C VAL A 89 2.61 -29.61 -39.50
N VAL A 90 2.19 -30.37 -40.51
CA VAL A 90 3.06 -31.02 -41.44
C VAL A 90 3.31 -30.07 -42.62
N LYS A 91 4.50 -29.47 -42.70
CA LYS A 91 4.90 -28.56 -43.79
C LYS A 91 5.28 -29.32 -45.04
N SER A 92 5.94 -30.47 -44.88
CA SER A 92 6.35 -31.41 -45.93
C SER A 92 6.68 -32.77 -45.29
N PRO A 93 6.87 -33.85 -46.11
CA PRO A 93 7.34 -35.12 -45.57
C PRO A 93 8.68 -35.06 -44.82
N ARG A 94 9.43 -33.94 -44.94
CA ARG A 94 10.71 -33.71 -44.25
C ARG A 94 10.61 -32.70 -43.10
N SER A 95 9.47 -32.02 -42.92
CA SER A 95 9.38 -30.91 -42.00
C SER A 95 8.07 -30.95 -41.23
N PHE A 96 8.18 -31.07 -39.90
CA PHE A 96 7.08 -31.17 -38.95
C PHE A 96 7.24 -30.07 -37.91
N GLU A 97 6.17 -29.36 -37.62
CA GLU A 97 6.09 -28.35 -36.55
C GLU A 97 5.11 -28.83 -35.48
N PHE A 98 5.59 -29.00 -34.26
CA PHE A 98 4.78 -29.30 -33.06
C PHE A 98 4.68 -28.04 -32.23
N HIS A 99 3.47 -27.72 -31.79
CA HIS A 99 3.16 -26.56 -30.95
C HIS A 99 2.69 -27.04 -29.57
N PRO A 100 3.61 -27.42 -28.67
CA PRO A 100 3.26 -27.89 -27.35
C PRO A 100 2.88 -26.72 -26.41
N GLN A 101 1.97 -26.98 -25.46
CA GLN A 101 1.65 -26.07 -24.38
C GLN A 101 2.63 -26.26 -23.22
N LEU A 102 3.82 -25.67 -23.34
CA LEU A 102 4.89 -25.85 -22.37
C LEU A 102 4.63 -25.10 -21.05
N ALA A 103 4.88 -25.75 -19.92
CA ALA A 103 4.91 -25.13 -18.61
C ALA A 103 6.23 -24.36 -18.40
N PRO A 104 6.28 -23.33 -17.55
CA PRO A 104 7.52 -22.63 -17.24
C PRO A 104 8.46 -23.45 -16.37
N ASP A 105 9.74 -23.14 -16.44
CA ASP A 105 10.82 -23.73 -15.62
C ASP A 105 10.77 -25.26 -15.56
N THR A 106 10.37 -25.90 -16.64
CA THR A 106 10.11 -27.34 -16.70
C THR A 106 11.10 -28.02 -17.66
N ALA A 107 11.70 -29.11 -17.20
CA ALA A 107 12.54 -29.95 -18.05
C ALA A 107 11.66 -30.84 -18.93
N TYR A 108 11.87 -30.78 -20.23
CA TYR A 108 11.16 -31.57 -21.22
C TYR A 108 12.12 -32.50 -21.95
N ARG A 109 11.62 -33.65 -22.34
CA ARG A 109 12.27 -34.55 -23.31
C ARG A 109 11.29 -34.79 -24.44
N ILE A 110 11.71 -34.49 -25.67
CA ILE A 110 11.00 -34.86 -26.87
C ILE A 110 11.62 -36.13 -27.37
N GLN A 111 10.77 -37.09 -27.77
CA GLN A 111 11.14 -38.32 -28.41
C GLN A 111 10.30 -38.53 -29.66
N VAL A 112 10.94 -39.03 -30.74
CA VAL A 112 10.25 -39.59 -31.88
C VAL A 112 10.67 -41.05 -31.98
N ILE A 113 9.72 -41.91 -31.74
CA ILE A 113 9.99 -43.36 -31.65
C ILE A 113 9.45 -44.06 -32.89
N GLY A 114 10.29 -44.84 -33.57
CA GLY A 114 9.90 -45.64 -34.73
C GLY A 114 9.56 -44.82 -35.96
N ALA A 115 10.19 -43.64 -36.16
CA ALA A 115 10.05 -42.86 -37.37
C ALA A 115 10.56 -43.62 -38.58
N ARG A 116 9.71 -43.82 -39.59
CA ARG A 116 10.01 -44.58 -40.81
C ARG A 116 10.24 -43.66 -41.99
N LYS A 117 11.15 -44.10 -42.88
CA LYS A 117 11.30 -43.45 -44.18
C LYS A 117 10.05 -43.63 -45.03
N GLY A 118 9.69 -42.65 -45.85
CA GLY A 118 8.57 -42.74 -46.78
C GLY A 118 8.83 -43.83 -47.88
N VAL A 119 10.11 -43.96 -48.26
CA VAL A 119 10.60 -45.01 -49.14
C VAL A 119 11.91 -45.58 -48.58
N GLY A 120 12.02 -46.90 -48.42
CA GLY A 120 13.21 -47.57 -47.89
C GLY A 120 12.96 -48.37 -46.62
N PHE A 121 14.03 -48.85 -46.00
CA PHE A 121 14.00 -49.72 -44.86
C PHE A 121 14.55 -49.03 -43.61
N GLY A 122 14.07 -49.46 -42.47
CA GLY A 122 14.53 -49.01 -41.14
C GLY A 122 13.61 -47.99 -40.50
N SER A 123 13.72 -47.90 -39.21
CA SER A 123 13.11 -46.88 -38.37
C SER A 123 14.18 -46.34 -37.44
N GLU A 124 14.05 -45.06 -37.10
CA GLU A 124 14.99 -44.37 -36.22
C GLU A 124 14.25 -43.79 -35.01
N ASN A 125 14.96 -43.66 -33.91
CA ASN A 125 14.51 -42.94 -32.74
C ASN A 125 15.33 -41.67 -32.61
N TYR A 126 14.65 -40.59 -32.23
CA TYR A 126 15.28 -39.32 -31.96
C TYR A 126 14.89 -38.84 -30.57
N SER A 127 15.80 -38.22 -29.85
CA SER A 127 15.51 -37.63 -28.52
C SER A 127 16.29 -36.33 -28.38
N VAL A 128 15.64 -35.33 -27.82
CA VAL A 128 16.22 -34.08 -27.39
C VAL A 128 15.63 -33.63 -26.07
N ALA A 129 16.47 -33.17 -25.16
CA ALA A 129 16.06 -32.65 -23.85
C ALA A 129 16.33 -31.15 -23.78
N PHE A 130 15.42 -30.42 -23.17
CA PHE A 130 15.57 -28.98 -22.94
C PHE A 130 14.82 -28.58 -21.68
N ARG A 131 15.07 -27.35 -21.21
CA ARG A 131 14.31 -26.73 -20.12
C ARG A 131 13.71 -25.41 -20.60
N THR A 132 12.46 -25.18 -20.22
CA THR A 132 11.80 -23.90 -20.52
C THR A 132 12.28 -22.81 -19.55
N GLU A 133 12.26 -21.57 -20.03
CA GLU A 133 12.50 -20.39 -19.18
C GLU A 133 11.49 -20.32 -18.02
N PRO A 134 11.90 -19.80 -16.87
CA PRO A 134 10.94 -19.40 -15.84
C PRO A 134 9.93 -18.38 -16.39
N ALA A 135 8.70 -18.41 -15.88
CA ALA A 135 7.73 -17.35 -16.22
C ALA A 135 8.17 -16.00 -15.66
N PRO A 136 7.84 -14.89 -16.33
CA PRO A 136 8.07 -13.57 -15.78
C PRO A 136 7.27 -13.38 -14.48
N LYS A 137 7.89 -12.74 -13.51
CA LYS A 137 7.26 -12.38 -12.22
C LYS A 137 7.76 -11.03 -11.76
N VAL A 138 7.00 -10.40 -10.88
CA VAL A 138 7.48 -9.24 -10.13
C VAL A 138 8.57 -9.70 -9.16
N ALA A 139 9.71 -9.04 -9.18
CA ALA A 139 10.83 -9.29 -8.27
C ALA A 139 10.68 -8.50 -6.96
N GLY A 140 9.98 -7.38 -7.00
CA GLY A 140 9.69 -6.53 -5.86
C GLY A 140 9.20 -5.15 -6.27
N ALA A 141 8.84 -4.35 -5.27
CA ALA A 141 8.53 -2.94 -5.47
C ALA A 141 9.32 -2.08 -4.49
N THR A 142 9.54 -0.82 -4.86
CA THR A 142 10.12 0.21 -3.99
C THR A 142 9.28 1.48 -4.05
N PHE A 143 9.32 2.26 -2.97
CA PHE A 143 8.78 3.61 -2.92
C PHE A 143 9.91 4.57 -2.51
N ASN A 144 10.23 5.55 -3.37
CA ASN A 144 11.39 6.43 -3.20
C ASN A 144 12.68 5.66 -2.87
N ASP A 145 12.93 4.60 -3.67
CA ASP A 145 14.06 3.65 -3.56
C ASP A 145 14.09 2.78 -2.29
N ALA A 146 13.20 3.00 -1.32
CA ALA A 146 13.05 2.11 -0.18
C ALA A 146 12.16 0.90 -0.54
N PRO A 147 12.47 -0.32 -0.09
CA PRO A 147 11.62 -1.48 -0.32
C PRO A 147 10.18 -1.26 0.14
N LEU A 148 9.20 -1.61 -0.69
CA LEU A 148 7.79 -1.55 -0.38
C LEU A 148 7.27 -2.98 -0.17
N ALA A 149 6.97 -3.30 1.10
CA ALA A 149 6.46 -4.60 1.51
C ALA A 149 4.92 -4.63 1.52
N ASP A 150 4.34 -5.82 1.42
CA ASP A 150 2.92 -6.02 1.68
C ASP A 150 2.58 -5.69 3.14
N GLY A 151 1.52 -4.93 3.36
CA GLY A 151 1.10 -4.44 4.68
C GLY A 151 1.92 -3.25 5.22
N GLN A 152 2.84 -2.68 4.45
CA GLN A 152 3.64 -1.54 4.90
C GLN A 152 2.77 -0.33 5.23
N GLN A 153 3.06 0.31 6.37
CA GLN A 153 2.33 1.47 6.85
C GLN A 153 3.16 2.76 6.69
N ALA A 154 2.49 3.89 6.80
CA ALA A 154 3.08 5.22 6.80
C ALA A 154 3.92 5.54 5.54
N VAL A 155 3.47 5.05 4.38
CA VAL A 155 4.09 5.41 3.10
C VAL A 155 3.81 6.87 2.77
N ALA A 156 4.81 7.61 2.30
CA ALA A 156 4.67 9.03 1.96
C ALA A 156 3.65 9.25 0.83
N LEU A 157 3.02 10.43 0.82
CA LEU A 157 1.94 10.73 -0.13
C LEU A 157 2.42 11.00 -1.56
N ARG A 158 3.69 11.38 -1.73
CA ARG A 158 4.25 11.69 -3.05
C ARG A 158 5.58 11.00 -3.23
N GLY A 159 5.79 10.45 -4.41
CA GLY A 159 7.04 9.79 -4.71
C GLY A 159 7.00 8.96 -5.97
N ASN A 160 8.07 8.20 -6.14
CA ASN A 160 8.25 7.27 -7.23
C ASN A 160 7.98 5.84 -6.74
N LEU A 161 6.90 5.26 -7.24
CA LEU A 161 6.58 3.85 -7.04
C LEU A 161 7.23 3.06 -8.18
N LYS A 162 8.17 2.18 -7.87
CA LYS A 162 8.91 1.38 -8.85
C LYS A 162 8.61 -0.10 -8.68
N VAL A 163 8.28 -0.77 -9.78
CA VAL A 163 8.07 -2.21 -9.85
C VAL A 163 9.20 -2.84 -10.63
N ALA A 164 9.91 -3.80 -10.05
CA ALA A 164 10.98 -4.56 -10.68
C ALA A 164 10.50 -5.95 -11.11
N PHE A 165 10.99 -6.42 -12.25
CA PHE A 165 10.62 -7.70 -12.85
C PHE A 165 11.82 -8.63 -12.98
N SER A 166 11.58 -9.93 -12.97
CA SER A 166 12.61 -10.96 -13.14
C SER A 166 13.17 -11.04 -14.56
N GLN A 167 12.47 -10.45 -15.53
CA GLN A 167 12.81 -10.48 -16.97
C GLN A 167 12.38 -9.17 -17.65
N PRO A 168 12.93 -8.85 -18.83
CA PRO A 168 12.46 -7.72 -19.64
C PRO A 168 11.00 -7.88 -20.07
N MET A 169 10.12 -6.99 -19.59
CA MET A 169 8.70 -6.98 -19.89
C MET A 169 8.40 -6.20 -21.20
N ASP A 170 7.25 -6.49 -21.78
CA ASP A 170 6.68 -5.69 -22.86
C ASP A 170 5.83 -4.55 -22.24
N PRO A 171 6.25 -3.28 -22.34
CA PRO A 171 5.53 -2.15 -21.76
C PRO A 171 4.07 -2.04 -22.21
N ALA A 172 3.79 -2.38 -23.47
CA ALA A 172 2.43 -2.29 -24.02
C ALA A 172 1.49 -3.41 -23.51
N ARG A 173 2.07 -4.49 -22.99
CA ARG A 173 1.34 -5.69 -22.55
C ARG A 173 1.55 -6.01 -21.06
N THR A 174 2.08 -5.06 -20.31
CA THR A 174 2.29 -5.21 -18.85
C THR A 174 1.49 -4.14 -18.11
N PRO A 175 0.18 -4.34 -17.90
CA PRO A 175 -0.61 -3.38 -17.14
C PRO A 175 -0.17 -3.39 -15.67
N ILE A 176 -0.11 -2.20 -15.09
CA ILE A 176 0.09 -1.99 -13.65
C ILE A 176 -1.14 -1.27 -13.15
N LEU A 177 -1.77 -1.81 -12.11
CA LEU A 177 -2.98 -1.23 -11.53
C LEU A 177 -2.65 -0.67 -10.15
N LEU A 178 -3.17 0.52 -9.88
CA LEU A 178 -3.17 1.13 -8.56
C LEU A 178 -4.64 1.34 -8.16
N ASP A 179 -5.03 0.81 -7.00
CA ASP A 179 -6.40 0.84 -6.48
C ASP A 179 -7.45 0.30 -7.46
N GLY A 180 -7.09 -0.75 -8.18
CA GLY A 180 -7.96 -1.40 -9.17
C GLY A 180 -8.04 -0.69 -10.52
N ALA A 181 -7.52 0.53 -10.64
CA ALA A 181 -7.48 1.27 -11.90
C ALA A 181 -6.12 1.05 -12.62
N ALA A 182 -6.17 0.78 -13.93
CA ALA A 182 -4.96 0.71 -14.72
C ALA A 182 -4.28 2.08 -14.80
N VAL A 183 -2.99 2.13 -14.48
CA VAL A 183 -2.19 3.34 -14.62
C VAL A 183 -1.97 3.63 -16.10
N ASP A 184 -2.24 4.85 -16.53
CA ASP A 184 -2.04 5.27 -17.92
C ASP A 184 -0.55 5.09 -18.30
N ALA A 185 -0.30 4.46 -19.45
CA ALA A 185 1.04 4.16 -19.94
C ALA A 185 1.97 5.39 -20.06
N LYS A 186 1.40 6.58 -20.30
CA LYS A 186 2.16 7.86 -20.33
C LYS A 186 2.73 8.26 -18.98
N ASN A 187 2.16 7.74 -17.87
CA ASN A 187 2.58 8.00 -16.49
C ASN A 187 3.55 6.92 -15.98
N ILE A 188 3.91 5.95 -16.82
CA ILE A 188 4.85 4.87 -16.50
C ILE A 188 6.15 5.08 -17.29
N THR A 189 7.25 5.23 -16.57
CA THR A 189 8.58 5.29 -17.18
C THR A 189 9.25 3.92 -17.03
N TRP A 190 9.60 3.30 -18.15
CA TRP A 190 10.32 2.04 -18.18
C TRP A 190 11.83 2.27 -18.30
N ASP A 191 12.63 1.44 -17.65
CA ASP A 191 14.07 1.44 -17.88
C ASP A 191 14.40 0.91 -19.30
N ALA A 192 15.63 1.15 -19.77
CA ALA A 192 16.06 0.77 -21.11
C ALA A 192 15.98 -0.75 -21.37
N MET A 193 16.14 -1.56 -20.34
CA MET A 193 16.06 -3.02 -20.42
C MET A 193 14.62 -3.53 -20.36
N GLY A 194 13.67 -2.73 -19.90
CA GLY A 194 12.29 -3.14 -19.65
C GLY A 194 12.13 -3.99 -18.38
N GLN A 195 13.11 -3.93 -17.46
CA GLN A 195 13.10 -4.71 -16.23
C GLN A 195 12.52 -3.96 -15.04
N SER A 196 12.28 -2.66 -15.18
CA SER A 196 11.55 -1.91 -14.16
C SER A 196 10.64 -0.85 -14.75
N ALA A 197 9.52 -0.65 -14.08
CA ALA A 197 8.54 0.39 -14.35
C ALA A 197 8.47 1.35 -13.17
N THR A 198 8.55 2.65 -13.41
CA THR A 198 8.47 3.71 -12.39
C THR A 198 7.26 4.59 -12.65
N LEU A 199 6.45 4.79 -11.62
CA LEU A 199 5.26 5.61 -11.61
C LEU A 199 5.49 6.79 -10.66
N ALA A 200 5.38 8.03 -11.14
CA ALA A 200 5.28 9.18 -10.25
C ALA A 200 3.85 9.25 -9.72
N VAL A 201 3.67 9.11 -8.42
CA VAL A 201 2.35 9.06 -7.79
C VAL A 201 2.14 10.18 -6.77
N THR A 202 0.88 10.61 -6.67
CA THR A 202 0.35 11.38 -5.55
C THR A 202 -0.80 10.56 -4.98
N LEU A 203 -0.63 10.09 -3.75
CA LEU A 203 -1.54 9.19 -3.05
C LEU A 203 -2.40 10.00 -2.07
N SER A 204 -3.61 9.53 -1.80
CA SER A 204 -4.43 10.06 -0.71
C SER A 204 -3.83 9.67 0.64
N HIS A 205 -3.87 10.56 1.62
CA HIS A 205 -3.43 10.25 2.98
C HIS A 205 -4.38 9.27 3.68
N SER A 206 -3.95 8.67 4.77
CA SER A 206 -4.78 7.85 5.67
C SER A 206 -5.57 6.76 4.94
N ARG A 207 -5.04 6.23 3.84
CA ARG A 207 -5.72 5.26 2.98
C ARG A 207 -4.85 4.05 2.72
N THR A 208 -5.51 2.89 2.59
CA THR A 208 -4.87 1.69 2.08
C THR A 208 -4.94 1.69 0.55
N HIS A 209 -3.80 1.50 -0.07
CA HIS A 209 -3.62 1.40 -1.51
C HIS A 209 -3.26 -0.03 -1.90
N THR A 210 -3.64 -0.44 -3.10
CA THR A 210 -3.34 -1.75 -3.65
C THR A 210 -2.59 -1.60 -4.96
N LEU A 211 -1.40 -2.18 -5.04
CA LEU A 211 -0.61 -2.28 -6.26
C LEU A 211 -0.73 -3.68 -6.83
N LEU A 212 -1.17 -3.81 -8.08
CA LEU A 212 -1.42 -5.08 -8.76
C LEU A 212 -0.72 -5.14 -10.11
N VAL A 213 0.02 -6.20 -10.35
CA VAL A 213 0.45 -6.64 -11.68
C VAL A 213 -0.28 -7.95 -12.01
N PRO A 214 -1.21 -7.96 -12.97
CA PRO A 214 -2.04 -9.12 -13.23
C PRO A 214 -1.28 -10.22 -13.97
N LYS A 215 -1.78 -11.45 -13.91
CA LYS A 215 -1.22 -12.61 -14.64
C LYS A 215 -1.21 -12.46 -16.18
N THR A 216 -1.91 -11.45 -16.70
CA THR A 216 -1.87 -11.10 -18.14
C THR A 216 -0.63 -10.31 -18.54
N ALA A 217 0.20 -9.89 -17.56
CA ALA A 217 1.47 -9.24 -17.84
C ALA A 217 2.39 -10.16 -18.65
N MET A 218 3.00 -9.59 -19.69
CA MET A 218 3.74 -10.35 -20.72
C MET A 218 5.15 -9.81 -20.87
N ASN A 219 6.12 -10.70 -20.99
CA ASN A 219 7.50 -10.32 -21.29
C ASN A 219 7.69 -10.06 -22.80
N ARG A 220 8.88 -9.54 -23.18
CA ARG A 220 9.22 -9.26 -24.60
C ARG A 220 9.27 -10.53 -25.47
N LYS A 221 9.38 -11.72 -24.87
CA LYS A 221 9.34 -13.00 -25.56
C LYS A 221 7.92 -13.59 -25.66
N GLN A 222 6.90 -12.82 -25.28
CA GLN A 222 5.48 -13.16 -25.31
C GLN A 222 5.06 -14.24 -24.30
N ASP A 223 5.83 -14.42 -23.23
CA ASP A 223 5.44 -15.27 -22.12
C ASP A 223 4.61 -14.50 -21.08
N LEU A 224 3.54 -15.13 -20.60
CA LEU A 224 2.67 -14.60 -19.57
C LEU A 224 3.19 -14.92 -18.17
N ALA A 225 2.89 -14.06 -17.20
CA ALA A 225 3.04 -14.39 -15.78
C ALA A 225 2.11 -15.56 -15.41
N VAL A 226 2.56 -16.42 -14.49
CA VAL A 226 1.74 -17.57 -14.04
C VAL A 226 0.69 -17.18 -13.00
N ALA A 227 0.92 -16.09 -12.27
CA ALA A 227 0.03 -15.56 -11.24
C ALA A 227 0.05 -14.03 -11.24
N SER A 228 -1.03 -13.43 -10.77
CA SER A 228 -1.03 -12.01 -10.42
C SER A 228 -0.16 -11.77 -9.20
N TRP A 229 0.49 -10.62 -9.14
CA TRP A 229 1.23 -10.15 -7.99
C TRP A 229 0.53 -8.94 -7.41
N THR A 230 0.28 -8.95 -6.10
CA THR A 230 -0.44 -7.89 -5.39
C THR A 230 0.25 -7.59 -4.08
N ILE A 231 0.35 -6.31 -3.74
CA ILE A 231 0.67 -5.84 -2.39
C ILE A 231 -0.30 -4.75 -1.98
N GLY A 232 -0.65 -4.74 -0.68
CA GLY A 232 -1.35 -3.64 -0.02
C GLY A 232 -0.36 -2.80 0.80
N PHE A 233 -0.56 -1.50 0.87
CA PHE A 233 0.19 -0.61 1.73
C PHE A 233 -0.68 0.57 2.16
N SER A 234 -0.38 1.18 3.33
CA SER A 234 -1.13 2.32 3.84
C SER A 234 -0.27 3.57 3.85
N THR A 235 -0.86 4.67 3.42
CA THR A 235 -0.21 5.98 3.46
C THR A 235 -0.24 6.57 4.87
N VAL A 236 0.63 7.55 5.09
CA VAL A 236 0.73 8.27 6.35
C VAL A 236 -0.62 8.88 6.75
N VAL A 237 -0.96 8.77 8.03
CA VAL A 237 -2.12 9.45 8.61
C VAL A 237 -1.81 10.95 8.75
N GLN A 238 -2.80 11.81 8.51
CA GLN A 238 -2.67 13.25 8.72
C GLN A 238 -3.65 13.74 9.78
N VAL A 239 -3.18 14.67 10.62
CA VAL A 239 -4.00 15.46 11.53
C VAL A 239 -4.25 16.85 10.95
N PRO A 240 -5.36 17.53 11.29
CA PRO A 240 -5.67 18.88 10.80
C PRO A 240 -4.58 19.89 11.16
N SER A 241 -4.39 20.89 10.30
CA SER A 241 -3.48 22.00 10.54
C SER A 241 -4.20 23.19 11.14
N ALA A 242 -3.65 23.81 12.20
CA ALA A 242 -4.10 25.12 12.69
C ALA A 242 -3.49 26.31 11.94
N GLY A 243 -2.64 26.04 10.95
CA GLY A 243 -2.01 27.08 10.12
C GLY A 243 -0.70 27.62 10.67
N SER A 244 -0.30 27.30 11.91
CA SER A 244 0.99 27.71 12.46
C SER A 244 2.11 26.79 11.99
N THR A 245 3.27 27.37 11.69
CA THR A 245 4.48 26.64 11.26
C THR A 245 5.51 26.48 12.38
N THR A 246 5.35 27.16 13.51
CA THR A 246 6.28 27.14 14.63
C THR A 246 6.08 25.87 15.46
N ARG A 247 6.86 24.84 15.22
CA ARG A 247 6.75 23.53 15.89
C ARG A 247 7.41 23.49 17.26
N ILE A 248 6.94 22.60 18.13
CA ILE A 248 7.52 22.31 19.43
C ILE A 248 8.69 21.37 19.24
N GLY A 249 9.92 21.88 19.36
CA GLY A 249 11.14 21.08 19.25
C GLY A 249 11.34 20.36 17.92
N THR A 250 12.30 19.46 17.87
CA THR A 250 12.65 18.68 16.68
C THR A 250 11.75 17.47 16.47
N SER A 251 11.18 16.89 17.54
CA SER A 251 10.26 15.76 17.49
C SER A 251 8.86 16.14 16.99
N SER A 252 8.54 17.43 17.01
CA SER A 252 7.18 17.97 16.72
C SER A 252 6.07 17.34 17.58
N ALA A 253 6.41 16.71 18.70
CA ALA A 253 5.45 16.11 19.63
C ALA A 253 4.54 17.18 20.25
N PRO A 254 3.21 16.95 20.37
CA PRO A 254 2.31 17.97 20.88
C PRO A 254 2.35 18.09 22.41
N ILE A 255 1.95 19.28 22.87
CA ILE A 255 1.53 19.53 24.24
C ILE A 255 0.05 19.21 24.34
N ILE A 256 -0.36 18.43 25.35
CA ILE A 256 -1.75 18.11 25.67
C ILE A 256 -2.07 18.66 27.04
N ILE A 257 -2.99 19.61 27.14
CA ILE A 257 -3.33 20.27 28.40
C ILE A 257 -4.79 20.00 28.75
N GLN A 258 -4.99 19.59 30.01
CA GLN A 258 -6.32 19.39 30.57
C GLN A 258 -6.89 20.72 31.09
N ILE A 259 -7.91 21.26 30.45
CA ILE A 259 -8.52 22.55 30.79
C ILE A 259 -9.90 22.35 31.41
N GLU A 260 -10.18 23.11 32.48
CA GLU A 260 -11.47 23.10 33.13
C GLU A 260 -12.55 23.81 32.30
N ASN A 261 -13.78 23.28 32.34
CA ASN A 261 -14.94 23.90 31.69
C ASN A 261 -16.21 23.89 32.58
N SER A 262 -16.06 23.85 33.92
CA SER A 262 -17.23 23.95 34.81
C SER A 262 -17.88 25.35 34.70
N SER A 263 -19.15 25.44 35.09
CA SER A 263 -19.92 26.69 35.10
C SER A 263 -19.57 27.62 36.27
N GLN A 264 -18.55 27.28 37.10
CA GLN A 264 -18.12 28.12 38.21
C GLN A 264 -17.61 29.49 37.69
N PRO A 265 -18.01 30.61 38.30
CA PRO A 265 -17.66 31.96 37.84
C PRO A 265 -16.14 32.22 37.75
N THR A 266 -15.34 31.52 38.58
CA THR A 266 -13.88 31.66 38.60
C THR A 266 -13.17 30.83 37.52
N VAL A 267 -13.88 29.97 36.79
CA VAL A 267 -13.32 29.14 35.72
C VAL A 267 -13.32 29.90 34.40
N ARG A 268 -14.43 30.58 34.11
CA ARG A 268 -14.61 31.27 32.82
C ARG A 268 -14.41 32.78 33.00
N PRO A 269 -13.80 33.48 32.01
CA PRO A 269 -13.24 32.96 30.74
C PRO A 269 -11.93 32.21 30.95
N GLN A 270 -11.70 31.17 30.15
CA GLN A 270 -10.43 30.45 30.08
C GLN A 270 -9.37 31.31 29.35
N THR A 271 -8.12 30.84 29.38
CA THR A 271 -7.02 31.46 28.66
C THR A 271 -6.27 30.43 27.79
N GLY A 272 -5.76 30.86 26.65
CA GLY A 272 -4.88 30.06 25.77
C GLY A 272 -5.58 29.07 24.85
N MET A 273 -6.85 28.75 25.04
CA MET A 273 -7.57 27.72 24.25
C MET A 273 -7.61 28.06 22.76
N GLN A 274 -7.78 29.32 22.39
CA GLN A 274 -7.90 29.73 21.00
C GLN A 274 -6.63 29.48 20.16
N GLN A 275 -5.51 29.17 20.82
CA GLN A 275 -4.25 28.81 20.17
C GLN A 275 -4.07 27.32 20.00
N ALA A 276 -5.00 26.48 20.46
CA ALA A 276 -4.92 25.04 20.25
C ALA A 276 -5.12 24.70 18.78
N ASP A 277 -4.48 23.62 18.33
CA ASP A 277 -4.74 23.02 17.01
C ASP A 277 -6.02 22.18 17.05
N MET A 278 -6.21 21.43 18.14
CA MET A 278 -7.42 20.65 18.40
C MET A 278 -7.86 20.78 19.86
N ILE A 279 -9.17 20.73 20.09
CA ILE A 279 -9.77 20.63 21.42
C ILE A 279 -10.75 19.48 21.43
N TYR A 280 -10.57 18.55 22.36
CA TYR A 280 -11.53 17.50 22.68
C TYR A 280 -12.39 17.95 23.87
N GLU A 281 -13.71 18.03 23.68
CA GLU A 281 -14.68 18.29 24.72
C GLU A 281 -15.48 17.02 25.01
N TYR A 282 -15.60 16.67 26.27
CA TYR A 282 -16.27 15.46 26.74
C TYR A 282 -16.80 15.68 28.16
N ILE A 283 -17.78 14.88 28.59
CA ILE A 283 -18.29 14.91 29.92
C ILE A 283 -17.34 14.18 30.88
N SER A 284 -17.03 14.80 31.97
CA SER A 284 -16.35 14.18 33.13
C SER A 284 -17.34 13.87 34.25
N GLU A 285 -16.84 13.64 35.46
CA GLU A 285 -17.68 13.36 36.61
C GLU A 285 -18.74 14.46 36.83
N PHE A 286 -19.91 14.09 37.27
CA PHE A 286 -21.06 14.97 37.57
C PHE A 286 -21.65 15.70 36.38
N GLY A 287 -21.48 15.18 35.17
CA GLY A 287 -21.98 15.82 33.95
C GLY A 287 -21.24 17.13 33.59
N ILE A 288 -20.04 17.35 34.12
CA ILE A 288 -19.28 18.58 33.90
C ILE A 288 -18.42 18.42 32.61
N PRO A 289 -18.59 19.28 31.60
CA PRO A 289 -17.72 19.28 30.44
C PRO A 289 -16.26 19.52 30.83
N ARG A 290 -15.35 18.85 30.14
CA ARG A 290 -13.91 19.00 30.29
C ARG A 290 -13.26 19.13 28.92
N LEU A 291 -12.12 19.83 28.85
CA LEU A 291 -11.41 20.08 27.61
C LEU A 291 -10.01 19.50 27.68
N SER A 292 -9.62 18.75 26.64
CA SER A 292 -8.22 18.41 26.38
C SER A 292 -7.76 19.18 25.15
N ALA A 293 -6.91 20.16 25.34
CA ALA A 293 -6.37 21.01 24.26
C ALA A 293 -5.02 20.48 23.80
N VAL A 294 -4.86 20.30 22.49
CA VAL A 294 -3.68 19.76 21.82
C VAL A 294 -3.01 20.85 21.02
N TYR A 295 -1.71 21.04 21.24
CA TYR A 295 -0.90 22.04 20.56
C TYR A 295 0.30 21.37 19.88
N TRP A 296 0.35 21.38 18.55
CA TRP A 296 1.53 20.98 17.78
C TRP A 296 2.50 22.13 17.54
N HIS A 297 2.04 23.36 17.72
CA HIS A 297 2.85 24.57 17.62
C HIS A 297 3.04 25.25 18.98
N VAL A 298 4.00 26.14 19.07
CA VAL A 298 4.34 26.85 20.32
C VAL A 298 3.22 27.79 20.73
N PRO A 299 2.54 27.54 21.87
CA PRO A 299 1.57 28.48 22.39
C PRO A 299 2.28 29.70 23.02
N THR A 300 1.71 30.89 22.84
CA THR A 300 2.29 32.17 23.31
C THR A 300 1.53 32.77 24.50
N SER A 301 0.29 32.33 24.74
CA SER A 301 -0.53 32.80 25.86
C SER A 301 -0.49 31.82 27.02
N LEU A 302 -0.68 32.30 28.25
CA LEU A 302 -0.97 31.48 29.42
C LEU A 302 -2.14 30.53 29.15
N ILE A 303 -2.11 29.30 29.66
CA ILE A 303 -3.13 28.30 29.38
C ILE A 303 -3.79 27.83 30.67
N GLY A 304 -5.13 27.84 30.70
CA GLY A 304 -5.86 27.32 31.83
C GLY A 304 -7.29 27.88 32.01
N PRO A 305 -7.93 27.58 33.16
CA PRO A 305 -7.40 26.84 34.33
C PRO A 305 -7.09 25.37 34.00
N VAL A 306 -5.90 24.92 34.39
CA VAL A 306 -5.48 23.53 34.23
C VAL A 306 -6.18 22.68 35.30
N ARG A 307 -6.67 21.51 34.89
CA ARG A 307 -7.42 20.62 35.80
C ARG A 307 -6.98 19.16 35.67
N SER A 308 -7.71 18.33 36.42
CA SER A 308 -7.39 16.93 36.65
C SER A 308 -7.31 16.10 35.36
N CYS A 309 -6.31 15.24 35.30
CA CYS A 309 -6.18 14.21 34.26
C CYS A 309 -7.42 13.32 34.21
N ARG A 310 -7.72 12.82 33.04
CA ARG A 310 -8.81 11.87 32.77
C ARG A 310 -8.29 10.71 31.93
N LEU A 311 -9.03 9.60 31.93
CA LEU A 311 -8.64 8.42 31.13
C LEU A 311 -8.55 8.74 29.63
N ILE A 312 -9.45 9.57 29.12
CA ILE A 312 -9.42 10.02 27.72
C ILE A 312 -8.13 10.77 27.39
N THR A 313 -7.61 11.57 28.33
CA THR A 313 -6.34 12.31 28.09
C THR A 313 -5.16 11.36 27.89
N LEU A 314 -5.15 10.22 28.58
CA LEU A 314 -4.13 9.19 28.40
C LEU A 314 -4.24 8.53 27.00
N GLN A 315 -5.46 8.33 26.49
CA GLN A 315 -5.66 7.82 25.14
C GLN A 315 -5.20 8.84 24.08
N LEU A 316 -5.41 10.15 24.32
CA LEU A 316 -4.91 11.20 23.43
C LEU A 316 -3.36 11.27 23.44
N GLU A 317 -2.72 11.02 24.59
CA GLU A 317 -1.26 10.93 24.66
C GLU A 317 -0.74 9.76 23.81
N GLN A 318 -1.33 8.59 23.92
CA GLN A 318 -0.97 7.43 23.12
C GLN A 318 -1.16 7.70 21.62
N MET A 319 -2.32 8.27 21.25
CA MET A 319 -2.69 8.62 19.89
C MET A 319 -1.71 9.63 19.26
N TYR A 320 -1.37 10.67 19.99
CA TYR A 320 -0.58 11.80 19.47
C TYR A 320 0.88 11.78 19.87
N ARG A 321 1.29 10.86 20.74
CA ARG A 321 2.67 10.74 21.24
C ARG A 321 3.17 12.04 21.89
N GLY A 322 2.28 12.72 22.61
CA GLY A 322 2.52 14.03 23.19
C GLY A 322 2.94 14.02 24.65
N MET A 323 3.10 15.21 25.24
CA MET A 323 3.33 15.41 26.67
C MET A 323 2.06 15.95 27.30
N ILE A 324 1.55 15.27 28.33
CA ILE A 324 0.37 15.71 29.08
C ILE A 324 0.77 16.65 30.22
N TYR A 325 -0.01 17.71 30.39
CA TYR A 325 0.03 18.61 31.54
C TYR A 325 -1.35 18.69 32.19
N CYS A 326 -1.45 18.29 33.46
CA CYS A 326 -2.72 18.28 34.22
C CYS A 326 -2.49 18.57 35.70
N SER A 327 -3.54 18.95 36.42
CA SER A 327 -3.49 19.30 37.81
C SER A 327 -4.53 18.49 38.58
N GLY A 328 -4.07 17.48 39.31
CA GLY A 328 -4.92 16.55 40.05
C GLY A 328 -5.47 15.40 39.18
N ALA A 329 -5.99 14.41 39.87
CA ALA A 329 -6.77 13.30 39.32
C ALA A 329 -7.55 12.63 40.44
N ASN A 330 -8.56 11.80 40.13
CA ASN A 330 -9.08 10.87 41.14
C ASN A 330 -8.09 9.72 41.34
N ASP A 331 -8.22 8.96 42.41
CA ASP A 331 -7.24 7.91 42.78
C ASP A 331 -7.10 6.82 41.71
N TYR A 332 -8.18 6.48 41.03
CA TYR A 332 -8.13 5.50 39.94
C TYR A 332 -7.32 6.00 38.73
N VAL A 333 -7.62 7.22 38.26
CA VAL A 333 -6.89 7.85 37.16
C VAL A 333 -5.44 8.10 37.57
N LEU A 334 -5.19 8.54 38.79
CA LEU A 334 -3.85 8.74 39.34
C LEU A 334 -3.03 7.44 39.31
N GLY A 335 -3.64 6.33 39.71
CA GLY A 335 -3.02 5.01 39.61
C GLY A 335 -2.67 4.57 38.20
N GLN A 336 -3.36 5.10 37.18
CA GLN A 336 -2.97 4.92 35.76
C GLN A 336 -1.89 5.90 35.36
N VAL A 337 -2.01 7.19 35.70
CA VAL A 337 -1.05 8.26 35.39
C VAL A 337 0.39 7.88 35.76
N TRP A 338 0.59 7.27 36.91
CA TRP A 338 1.93 6.83 37.35
C TRP A 338 2.59 5.77 36.46
N LYS A 339 1.82 5.12 35.60
CA LYS A 339 2.33 4.13 34.66
C LYS A 339 2.70 4.75 33.29
N TRP A 340 2.40 6.03 33.08
CA TRP A 340 2.59 6.72 31.82
C TRP A 340 3.79 7.68 31.92
N PRO A 341 4.81 7.53 31.07
CA PRO A 341 6.05 8.28 31.20
C PRO A 341 5.94 9.76 30.81
N ASN A 342 4.93 10.10 30.00
CA ASN A 342 4.81 11.42 29.38
C ASN A 342 3.71 12.27 30.03
N VAL A 343 3.56 12.19 31.33
CA VAL A 343 2.56 12.95 32.08
C VAL A 343 3.25 13.81 33.14
N VAL A 344 3.05 15.13 33.05
CA VAL A 344 3.43 16.08 34.08
C VAL A 344 2.20 16.35 34.97
N TYR A 345 2.29 15.85 36.18
CA TYR A 345 1.27 16.02 37.22
C TYR A 345 1.72 17.12 38.18
N ASP A 346 0.86 18.09 38.48
CA ASP A 346 1.23 19.35 39.15
C ASP A 346 1.79 19.21 40.57
N TYR A 347 1.45 18.19 41.32
CA TYR A 347 1.91 18.01 42.70
C TYR A 347 3.44 17.96 42.83
N ALA A 348 4.12 17.36 41.83
CA ALA A 348 5.56 17.23 41.86
C ALA A 348 6.29 18.40 41.17
N TYR A 349 5.63 19.09 40.19
CA TYR A 349 6.28 20.02 39.28
C TYR A 349 5.56 21.37 39.12
N MET A 350 4.57 21.65 39.96
CA MET A 350 3.67 22.80 39.84
C MET A 350 4.41 24.13 39.67
N TYR A 351 5.45 24.35 40.44
CA TYR A 351 6.18 25.61 40.41
C TYR A 351 7.07 25.82 39.15
N SER A 352 7.41 24.76 38.48
CA SER A 352 8.23 24.83 37.24
C SER A 352 7.38 25.12 36.02
N PHE A 353 6.30 24.38 35.80
CA PHE A 353 5.51 24.39 34.58
C PHE A 353 4.15 25.09 34.72
N MET A 354 3.61 25.10 35.92
CA MET A 354 2.32 25.65 36.26
C MET A 354 2.42 26.45 37.57
N TYR A 355 1.46 27.35 37.81
CA TYR A 355 1.37 28.10 39.04
C TYR A 355 -0.08 28.38 39.40
N ARG A 356 -0.34 28.76 40.64
CA ARG A 356 -1.68 29.22 41.10
C ARG A 356 -1.78 30.73 40.90
N ALA A 357 -2.70 31.13 40.04
CA ALA A 357 -3.01 32.55 39.82
C ALA A 357 -3.75 33.12 41.02
N SER A 358 -3.46 34.38 41.37
CA SER A 358 -4.04 35.08 42.50
C SER A 358 -5.40 35.71 42.21
N ASP A 359 -5.73 35.88 40.93
CA ASP A 359 -7.00 36.45 40.45
C ASP A 359 -8.16 35.44 40.42
N ARG A 360 -7.90 34.18 40.76
CA ARG A 360 -8.85 33.08 40.78
C ARG A 360 -8.76 32.30 42.10
N SER A 361 -9.89 31.73 42.53
CA SER A 361 -9.93 30.89 43.74
C SER A 361 -9.47 29.47 43.45
N ALA A 362 -8.72 28.87 44.40
CA ALA A 362 -8.43 27.44 44.35
C ALA A 362 -9.73 26.61 44.48
N PRO A 363 -9.86 25.48 43.82
CA PRO A 363 -8.86 24.80 43.00
C PRO A 363 -8.84 25.22 41.51
N HIS A 364 -9.55 26.27 41.12
CA HIS A 364 -9.83 26.72 39.75
C HIS A 364 -8.78 27.72 39.20
N ASN A 365 -7.57 27.72 39.75
CA ASN A 365 -6.59 28.78 39.55
C ASN A 365 -5.20 28.29 39.08
N VAL A 366 -5.09 27.05 38.63
CA VAL A 366 -3.81 26.55 38.06
C VAL A 366 -3.68 27.01 36.64
N ILE A 367 -2.57 27.66 36.33
CA ILE A 367 -2.27 28.20 34.99
C ILE A 367 -0.92 27.64 34.51
N ALA A 368 -0.88 27.14 33.30
CA ALA A 368 0.34 26.66 32.67
C ALA A 368 1.14 27.82 32.03
N ARG A 369 2.47 27.72 32.13
CA ARG A 369 3.45 28.64 31.57
C ARG A 369 3.88 28.15 30.18
N PRO A 370 3.49 28.81 29.09
CA PRO A 370 3.71 28.28 27.74
C PRO A 370 5.19 28.08 27.40
N ASP A 371 6.07 28.99 27.84
CA ASP A 371 7.51 28.90 27.65
C ASP A 371 8.13 27.65 28.34
N GLN A 372 7.73 27.39 29.57
CA GLN A 372 8.26 26.29 30.37
C GLN A 372 7.77 24.93 29.87
N ILE A 373 6.48 24.80 29.58
CA ILE A 373 5.94 23.52 29.05
C ILE A 373 6.46 23.26 27.64
N THR A 374 6.66 24.27 26.80
CA THR A 374 7.25 24.14 25.47
C THR A 374 8.69 23.65 25.55
N MET A 375 9.50 24.30 26.40
CA MET A 375 10.89 23.91 26.59
C MET A 375 11.00 22.48 27.13
N HIS A 376 10.20 22.11 28.11
CA HIS A 376 10.19 20.77 28.69
C HIS A 376 9.76 19.71 27.65
N THR A 377 8.70 19.94 26.88
CA THR A 377 8.26 19.03 25.82
C THR A 377 9.32 18.88 24.72
N ALA A 378 9.97 19.98 24.33
CA ALA A 378 11.03 19.95 23.31
C ALA A 378 12.29 19.18 23.75
N GLN A 379 12.56 19.15 25.07
CA GLN A 379 13.70 18.44 25.66
C GLN A 379 13.39 16.99 26.03
N ALA A 380 12.11 16.61 26.10
CA ALA A 380 11.69 15.26 26.42
C ALA A 380 12.06 14.28 25.28
N ASN A 381 12.48 13.08 25.65
CA ASN A 381 12.77 12.01 24.70
C ASN A 381 11.47 11.31 24.26
N LEU A 382 10.62 12.06 23.56
CA LEU A 382 9.35 11.53 23.05
C LEU A 382 9.55 10.74 21.75
N PRO A 383 8.75 9.72 21.50
CA PRO A 383 8.79 8.99 20.24
C PRO A 383 8.56 9.93 19.05
N ALA A 384 9.23 9.66 17.93
CA ALA A 384 8.94 10.37 16.68
C ALA A 384 7.47 10.16 16.28
N LEU A 385 6.87 11.18 15.66
CA LEU A 385 5.53 11.07 15.13
C LEU A 385 5.48 10.01 14.01
N ASN A 386 4.43 9.24 13.98
CA ASN A 386 4.11 8.28 12.92
C ASN A 386 2.92 8.74 12.07
N TYR A 387 2.64 10.03 12.12
CA TYR A 387 1.63 10.74 11.34
C TYR A 387 2.18 12.11 10.93
N ASP A 388 1.54 12.73 9.94
CA ASP A 388 1.88 14.07 9.48
C ASP A 388 0.83 15.10 9.93
N ILE A 389 1.20 16.37 9.94
CA ILE A 389 0.26 17.47 10.05
C ILE A 389 -0.09 17.90 8.62
N ALA A 390 -1.40 17.97 8.33
CA ALA A 390 -1.89 18.34 7.02
C ALA A 390 -1.31 19.68 6.56
N PRO A 391 -1.05 19.86 5.27
CA PRO A 391 -0.75 21.17 4.71
C PRO A 391 -1.95 22.11 4.89
N ALA A 392 -1.71 23.42 4.75
CA ALA A 392 -2.79 24.41 4.79
C ALA A 392 -3.86 24.08 3.73
N HIS A 393 -5.10 24.05 4.15
CA HIS A 393 -6.28 23.85 3.32
C HIS A 393 -7.12 25.12 3.31
N PRO A 394 -7.63 25.58 2.14
CA PRO A 394 -8.44 26.78 2.05
C PRO A 394 -9.80 26.63 2.74
N ASP A 395 -10.42 27.77 3.10
CA ASP A 395 -11.78 27.80 3.62
C ASP A 395 -12.77 27.48 2.49
N VAL A 396 -13.22 26.23 2.46
CA VAL A 396 -14.21 25.73 1.50
C VAL A 396 -15.18 24.77 2.19
N PRO A 397 -16.43 24.72 1.76
CA PRO A 397 -17.37 23.70 2.23
C PRO A 397 -16.87 22.29 1.91
N LEU A 398 -17.13 21.34 2.80
CA LEU A 398 -16.83 19.92 2.56
C LEU A 398 -17.61 19.40 1.34
N PRO A 399 -17.05 18.51 0.52
CA PRO A 399 -17.75 17.93 -0.61
C PRO A 399 -19.06 17.24 -0.19
N GLY A 400 -20.16 17.59 -0.85
CA GLY A 400 -21.48 17.02 -0.54
C GLY A 400 -22.14 17.53 0.75
N ALA A 401 -21.58 18.57 1.37
CA ALA A 401 -22.11 19.13 2.60
C ALA A 401 -23.51 19.74 2.42
N THR A 402 -24.35 19.54 3.44
CA THR A 402 -25.65 20.23 3.58
C THR A 402 -25.48 21.48 4.44
N PRO A 403 -26.21 22.59 4.20
CA PRO A 403 -26.11 23.82 5.00
C PRO A 403 -26.39 23.56 6.48
N ALA A 404 -25.48 24.04 7.35
CA ALA A 404 -25.56 23.88 8.79
C ALA A 404 -24.95 25.09 9.51
N THR A 405 -25.75 26.14 9.66
CA THR A 405 -25.31 27.41 10.27
C THR A 405 -25.46 27.47 11.79
N SER A 406 -26.12 26.48 12.40
CA SER A 406 -26.27 26.35 13.86
C SER A 406 -26.18 24.89 14.26
N VAL A 407 -25.38 24.60 15.29
CA VAL A 407 -25.15 23.25 15.82
C VAL A 407 -25.40 23.29 17.32
N SER A 408 -26.27 22.43 17.81
CA SER A 408 -26.60 22.30 19.25
C SER A 408 -26.10 20.97 19.77
N ILE A 409 -25.40 21.01 20.91
CA ILE A 409 -24.86 19.83 21.61
C ILE A 409 -25.32 19.92 23.06
N PRO A 410 -26.57 19.49 23.33
CA PRO A 410 -27.18 19.63 24.63
C PRO A 410 -26.40 18.92 25.76
N GLN A 411 -25.81 17.78 25.48
CA GLN A 411 -24.99 16.99 26.41
C GLN A 411 -23.85 17.83 27.00
N HIS A 412 -23.25 18.70 26.17
CA HIS A 412 -22.15 19.58 26.57
C HIS A 412 -22.61 20.99 26.96
N GLY A 413 -23.92 21.31 26.90
CA GLY A 413 -24.43 22.66 27.07
C GLY A 413 -23.94 23.64 26.00
N ALA A 414 -23.52 23.17 24.84
CA ALA A 414 -22.86 23.95 23.81
C ALA A 414 -23.79 24.23 22.63
N VAL A 415 -23.71 25.46 22.11
CA VAL A 415 -24.31 25.85 20.83
C VAL A 415 -23.24 26.56 20.01
N TRP A 416 -23.13 26.19 18.74
CA TRP A 416 -22.25 26.85 17.79
C TRP A 416 -23.06 27.52 16.69
N ARG A 417 -22.62 28.70 16.27
CA ARG A 417 -23.25 29.45 15.19
C ARG A 417 -22.19 29.89 14.19
N TYR A 418 -22.44 29.60 12.93
CA TYR A 418 -21.54 29.94 11.83
C TYR A 418 -21.59 31.45 11.53
N ASP A 419 -20.42 32.03 11.38
CA ASP A 419 -20.20 33.40 10.92
C ASP A 419 -19.55 33.36 9.53
N ALA A 420 -20.33 33.70 8.50
CA ALA A 420 -19.89 33.66 7.11
C ALA A 420 -18.79 34.69 6.78
N ASN A 421 -18.59 35.74 7.60
CA ASN A 421 -17.54 36.73 7.36
C ASN A 421 -16.15 36.20 7.77
N SER A 422 -16.09 35.37 8.82
CA SER A 422 -14.84 34.78 9.30
C SER A 422 -14.65 33.35 8.86
N HIS A 423 -15.67 32.74 8.23
CA HIS A 423 -15.69 31.28 7.90
C HIS A 423 -15.46 30.42 9.14
N GLU A 424 -16.09 30.76 10.28
CA GLU A 424 -15.88 30.10 11.56
C GLU A 424 -17.19 29.89 12.32
N TYR A 425 -17.22 28.87 13.18
CA TYR A 425 -18.29 28.65 14.15
C TYR A 425 -17.92 29.30 15.46
N ARG A 426 -18.78 30.19 15.98
CA ARG A 426 -18.66 30.84 17.30
C ARG A 426 -19.39 30.03 18.35
N LYS A 427 -18.79 29.90 19.56
CA LYS A 427 -19.31 29.08 20.63
C LYS A 427 -20.14 29.87 21.64
N TRP A 428 -21.27 29.28 22.02
CA TRP A 428 -22.04 29.60 23.23
C TRP A 428 -21.97 28.40 24.16
N GLN A 429 -21.86 28.66 25.48
CA GLN A 429 -21.83 27.67 26.52
C GLN A 429 -22.82 28.03 27.59
N ASP A 430 -23.72 27.11 27.95
CA ASP A 430 -24.78 27.32 28.97
C ASP A 430 -25.60 28.60 28.70
N GLY A 431 -25.90 28.88 27.44
CA GLY A 431 -26.68 30.02 26.96
C GLY A 431 -25.93 31.35 26.80
N ALA A 432 -24.68 31.47 27.22
CA ALA A 432 -23.87 32.67 27.12
C ALA A 432 -22.72 32.52 26.09
N PRO A 433 -22.25 33.61 25.48
CA PRO A 433 -21.05 33.58 24.65
C PRO A 433 -19.86 32.99 25.42
N PHE A 434 -19.23 31.97 24.88
CA PHE A 434 -18.08 31.32 25.51
C PHE A 434 -16.80 32.04 25.11
N SER A 435 -16.11 32.61 26.08
CA SER A 435 -15.00 33.52 25.81
C SER A 435 -13.66 32.99 26.29
N ASN A 436 -12.60 33.41 25.63
CA ASN A 436 -11.20 33.17 25.98
C ASN A 436 -10.51 34.52 26.22
N VAL A 437 -9.69 34.60 27.25
CA VAL A 437 -8.99 35.83 27.62
C VAL A 437 -8.09 36.31 26.46
N GLY A 438 -8.20 37.57 26.11
CA GLY A 438 -7.38 38.21 25.09
C GLY A 438 -7.82 38.00 23.64
N THR A 439 -8.67 36.96 23.34
CA THR A 439 -9.14 36.70 21.99
C THR A 439 -10.67 36.86 21.81
N GLY A 440 -11.40 37.10 22.89
CA GLY A 440 -12.85 37.26 22.86
C GLY A 440 -13.60 35.95 22.76
N GLN A 441 -14.71 35.92 22.02
CA GLN A 441 -15.55 34.74 21.90
C GLN A 441 -14.80 33.60 21.17
N VAL A 442 -14.83 32.40 21.75
CA VAL A 442 -14.21 31.19 21.19
C VAL A 442 -14.85 30.85 19.84
N HIS A 443 -14.00 30.51 18.87
CA HIS A 443 -14.39 30.14 17.53
C HIS A 443 -13.53 28.98 17.02
N ALA A 444 -14.07 28.22 16.07
CA ALA A 444 -13.39 27.09 15.44
C ALA A 444 -13.72 27.02 13.94
N LYS A 445 -12.77 26.56 13.13
CA LYS A 445 -12.98 26.32 11.70
C LYS A 445 -13.78 25.06 11.45
N ASN A 446 -13.48 24.01 12.22
CA ASN A 446 -14.13 22.73 12.08
C ASN A 446 -14.73 22.28 13.42
N LEU A 447 -15.93 21.70 13.35
CA LEU A 447 -16.53 21.00 14.47
C LEU A 447 -16.72 19.53 14.09
N ILE A 448 -16.42 18.64 15.02
CA ILE A 448 -16.65 17.20 14.87
C ILE A 448 -17.48 16.75 16.06
N ILE A 449 -18.60 16.11 15.81
CA ILE A 449 -19.37 15.40 16.82
C ILE A 449 -19.06 13.93 16.63
N GLU A 450 -18.23 13.38 17.49
CA GLU A 450 -17.76 12.00 17.42
C GLU A 450 -18.55 11.12 18.39
N HIS A 451 -19.28 10.13 17.88
CA HIS A 451 -20.05 9.18 18.69
C HIS A 451 -19.18 7.96 19.00
N VAL A 452 -18.98 7.70 20.28
CA VAL A 452 -18.11 6.62 20.78
C VAL A 452 -18.84 5.75 21.79
N GLN A 453 -18.37 4.53 21.97
CA GLN A 453 -18.79 3.72 23.12
C GLN A 453 -18.24 4.33 24.40
N SER A 454 -19.10 4.44 25.40
CA SER A 454 -18.70 4.92 26.72
C SER A 454 -19.26 4.02 27.83
N ARG A 455 -18.66 4.11 28.99
CA ARG A 455 -19.11 3.45 30.18
C ARG A 455 -18.61 4.19 31.41
N LEU A 456 -19.37 4.09 32.48
CA LEU A 456 -18.92 4.55 33.77
C LEU A 456 -18.00 3.50 34.39
N ASP A 457 -16.68 3.79 34.43
CA ASP A 457 -15.73 2.92 35.12
C ASP A 457 -15.91 3.03 36.64
N LEU A 458 -16.47 1.98 37.22
CA LEU A 458 -16.56 1.83 38.64
C LEU A 458 -15.16 1.59 39.23
N ASN A 459 -14.68 2.52 40.04
CA ASN A 459 -13.41 2.36 40.72
C ASN A 459 -13.48 1.21 41.73
N PRO A 460 -12.74 0.10 41.56
CA PRO A 460 -12.74 -1.02 42.50
C PRO A 460 -12.15 -0.66 43.88
N ALA A 461 -11.44 0.47 44.01
CA ALA A 461 -10.89 0.97 45.26
C ALA A 461 -11.90 1.79 46.10
N ASN A 462 -13.17 1.89 45.74
CA ASN A 462 -14.22 2.61 46.48
C ASN A 462 -14.59 1.93 47.79
N THR A 463 -13.65 1.29 48.47
CA THR A 463 -13.83 0.67 49.79
C THR A 463 -13.50 1.61 50.96
N GLY A 464 -13.97 2.86 50.87
CA GLY A 464 -14.03 3.80 52.01
C GLY A 464 -12.68 4.45 52.37
N VAL A 465 -12.65 5.71 52.40
CA VAL A 465 -11.93 6.78 53.10
C VAL A 465 -11.54 7.94 52.15
N HIS A 466 -11.30 7.71 50.86
CA HIS A 466 -11.17 8.79 49.87
C HIS A 466 -12.33 8.71 48.89
N HIS A 467 -13.07 9.79 48.72
CA HIS A 467 -14.21 9.90 47.80
C HIS A 467 -13.72 9.76 46.35
N THR A 468 -13.56 8.54 45.90
CA THR A 468 -13.23 8.21 44.53
C THR A 468 -14.51 8.16 43.74
N TYR A 469 -14.71 9.17 42.93
CA TYR A 469 -15.83 9.24 42.02
C TYR A 469 -15.61 8.27 40.88
N ASN A 470 -16.70 7.69 40.38
CA ASN A 470 -16.67 6.97 39.12
C ASN A 470 -16.14 7.90 38.04
N THR A 471 -15.33 7.37 37.16
CA THR A 471 -14.78 8.13 36.02
C THR A 471 -15.38 7.65 34.72
N GLU A 472 -15.72 8.57 33.86
CA GLU A 472 -16.20 8.26 32.52
C GLU A 472 -15.06 7.72 31.68
N TYR A 473 -15.29 6.59 31.02
CA TYR A 473 -14.38 5.99 30.03
C TYR A 473 -15.01 6.07 28.66
N TYR A 474 -14.30 6.68 27.73
CA TYR A 474 -14.63 6.76 26.32
C TYR A 474 -13.71 5.81 25.54
N GLU A 475 -14.28 4.95 24.69
CA GLU A 475 -13.50 4.08 23.84
C GLU A 475 -13.20 4.81 22.52
N LEU A 476 -12.00 5.38 22.43
CA LEU A 476 -11.56 6.08 21.21
C LEU A 476 -10.95 5.15 20.15
N ALA A 477 -10.83 3.84 20.43
CA ALA A 477 -10.36 2.89 19.42
C ALA A 477 -11.53 2.17 18.73
N GLY A 478 -11.31 1.69 17.51
CA GLY A 478 -12.34 1.03 16.71
C GLY A 478 -12.89 1.91 15.60
N GLU A 479 -14.19 1.94 15.45
CA GLU A 479 -14.87 2.77 14.46
C GLU A 479 -16.25 3.19 14.94
N GLY A 480 -16.77 4.28 14.40
CA GLY A 480 -18.08 4.81 14.70
C GLY A 480 -18.51 5.89 13.72
N THR A 481 -19.60 6.61 14.08
CA THR A 481 -20.13 7.70 13.26
C THR A 481 -19.65 9.05 13.78
N ALA A 482 -19.54 10.03 12.89
CA ALA A 482 -19.29 11.42 13.22
C ALA A 482 -20.08 12.36 12.32
N ASP A 483 -20.45 13.53 12.86
CA ASP A 483 -20.96 14.64 12.08
C ASP A 483 -19.86 15.72 12.00
N ILE A 484 -19.46 16.10 10.80
CA ILE A 484 -18.39 17.08 10.59
C ILE A 484 -18.96 18.35 9.99
N TYR A 485 -18.68 19.47 10.66
CA TYR A 485 -19.11 20.79 10.26
C TYR A 485 -17.88 21.64 9.88
N SER A 486 -17.90 22.23 8.70
CA SER A 486 -16.86 23.13 8.21
C SER A 486 -17.46 24.11 7.21
N ASP A 487 -17.05 25.39 7.28
CA ASP A 487 -17.48 26.45 6.37
C ASP A 487 -19.01 26.53 6.17
N GLY A 488 -19.79 26.40 7.24
CA GLY A 488 -21.26 26.50 7.22
C GLY A 488 -21.99 25.29 6.65
N GLY A 489 -21.27 24.22 6.34
CA GLY A 489 -21.82 22.95 5.87
C GLY A 489 -21.57 21.78 6.80
N MET A 490 -22.33 20.69 6.63
CA MET A 490 -22.22 19.46 7.41
C MET A 490 -22.23 18.24 6.52
N ILE A 491 -21.41 17.26 6.85
CA ILE A 491 -21.45 15.89 6.30
C ILE A 491 -21.56 14.87 7.41
N HIS A 492 -22.21 13.73 7.10
CA HIS A 492 -22.09 12.53 7.90
C HIS A 492 -20.82 11.78 7.51
N ALA A 493 -20.04 11.36 8.49
CA ALA A 493 -18.76 10.68 8.32
C ALA A 493 -18.69 9.42 9.18
N THR A 494 -17.73 8.55 8.85
CA THR A 494 -17.32 7.44 9.71
C THR A 494 -15.94 7.72 10.25
N TRP A 495 -15.73 7.64 11.54
CA TRP A 495 -14.37 7.67 12.10
C TRP A 495 -13.83 6.25 12.23
N LYS A 496 -12.49 6.11 12.02
CA LYS A 496 -11.76 4.86 12.23
C LYS A 496 -10.47 5.11 12.98
N HIS A 497 -10.25 4.28 13.99
CA HIS A 497 -9.06 4.30 14.84
C HIS A 497 -8.64 2.85 15.19
N PRO A 498 -8.20 2.07 14.19
CA PRO A 498 -7.87 0.65 14.40
C PRO A 498 -6.57 0.43 15.17
N ASN A 499 -5.71 1.44 15.25
CA ASN A 499 -4.44 1.42 15.96
C ASN A 499 -4.35 2.60 16.93
N ARG A 500 -4.32 2.31 18.24
CA ARG A 500 -4.28 3.32 19.30
C ARG A 500 -3.08 4.27 19.24
N ASP A 501 -2.01 3.89 18.54
CA ASP A 501 -0.79 4.70 18.39
C ASP A 501 -0.83 5.64 17.16
N LEU A 502 -1.97 5.71 16.46
CA LEU A 502 -2.20 6.60 15.32
C LEU A 502 -3.40 7.53 15.58
N PRO A 503 -3.47 8.72 14.98
CA PRO A 503 -4.67 9.56 15.06
C PRO A 503 -5.92 8.90 14.46
N VAL A 504 -7.08 9.33 14.93
CA VAL A 504 -8.38 9.04 14.31
C VAL A 504 -8.42 9.61 12.90
N VAL A 505 -9.00 8.85 11.98
CA VAL A 505 -9.25 9.29 10.60
C VAL A 505 -10.75 9.31 10.35
N TYR A 506 -11.24 10.38 9.76
CA TYR A 506 -12.64 10.55 9.36
C TYR A 506 -12.78 10.31 7.86
N TYR A 507 -13.81 9.55 7.47
CA TYR A 507 -14.08 9.18 6.07
C TYR A 507 -15.47 9.66 5.68
N ASP A 508 -15.58 10.22 4.48
CA ASP A 508 -16.87 10.57 3.86
C ASP A 508 -17.67 9.32 3.45
N ALA A 509 -18.88 9.51 2.95
CA ALA A 509 -19.75 8.42 2.48
C ALA A 509 -19.15 7.61 1.31
N SER A 510 -18.16 8.15 0.61
CA SER A 510 -17.43 7.49 -0.48
C SER A 510 -16.20 6.72 0.01
N GLY A 511 -15.88 6.81 1.31
CA GLY A 511 -14.70 6.19 1.92
C GLY A 511 -13.40 6.95 1.65
N ASN A 512 -13.47 8.22 1.28
CA ASN A 512 -12.30 9.08 1.19
C ASN A 512 -12.03 9.75 2.53
N PRO A 513 -10.76 9.94 2.92
CA PRO A 513 -10.42 10.77 4.08
C PRO A 513 -10.97 12.19 3.91
N VAL A 514 -11.47 12.76 5.01
CA VAL A 514 -12.01 14.12 5.02
C VAL A 514 -10.87 15.12 5.26
N ASP A 515 -10.64 15.99 4.30
CA ASP A 515 -9.72 17.13 4.43
C ASP A 515 -10.42 18.29 5.14
N LEU A 516 -9.91 18.70 6.31
CA LEU A 516 -10.47 19.78 7.11
C LEU A 516 -9.82 21.12 6.78
N ASN A 517 -10.60 22.20 6.87
CA ASN A 517 -10.11 23.58 6.70
C ASN A 517 -9.06 23.91 7.77
N THR A 518 -8.04 24.70 7.38
CA THR A 518 -6.98 25.11 8.29
C THR A 518 -7.51 26.00 9.40
N GLY A 519 -7.22 25.63 10.64
CA GLY A 519 -7.62 26.35 11.85
C GLY A 519 -8.00 25.41 12.98
N LEU A 520 -8.43 25.97 14.11
CA LEU A 520 -8.84 25.20 15.27
C LEU A 520 -9.95 24.20 14.91
N THR A 521 -9.71 22.94 15.22
CA THR A 521 -10.71 21.86 15.14
C THR A 521 -11.22 21.52 16.54
N TRP A 522 -12.55 21.57 16.73
CA TRP A 522 -13.18 21.24 18.01
C TRP A 522 -13.95 19.92 17.89
N VAL A 523 -13.54 18.94 18.68
CA VAL A 523 -14.14 17.60 18.71
C VAL A 523 -15.01 17.47 19.95
N HIS A 524 -16.32 17.28 19.77
CA HIS A 524 -17.24 16.88 20.82
C HIS A 524 -17.34 15.36 20.85
N VAL A 525 -16.85 14.75 21.92
CA VAL A 525 -16.92 13.30 22.14
C VAL A 525 -18.21 13.00 22.88
N ILE A 526 -19.13 12.32 22.22
CA ILE A 526 -20.44 11.94 22.75
C ILE A 526 -20.43 10.45 23.07
N GLY A 527 -20.62 10.14 24.33
CA GLY A 527 -20.70 8.76 24.79
C GLY A 527 -22.02 8.08 24.44
N SER A 528 -22.02 6.77 24.31
CA SER A 528 -23.20 5.97 24.00
C SER A 528 -24.24 5.93 25.13
N ASP A 529 -23.87 6.37 26.34
CA ASP A 529 -24.71 6.46 27.53
C ASP A 529 -25.16 7.91 27.84
N GLN A 530 -24.96 8.89 26.92
CA GLN A 530 -25.26 10.32 27.09
C GLN A 530 -26.45 10.82 26.26
#